data_7118f7887e43abee7b98e325f5d3bee7
#
_entry.id   7118f7887e43abee7b98e325f5d3bee7
#
_cell.length_a   1.000
_cell.length_b   1.000
_cell.length_c   1.000
_cell.angle_alpha   90.00
_cell.angle_beta   90.00
_cell.angle_gamma   90.00
#
_symmetry.space_group_name_H-M   'P 1'
#
loop_
_entity.id
_entity.type
_entity.pdbx_description
1 polymer ?
#
loop_
_entity_poly.entity_id
_entity_poly.type
_entity_poly.pdbx_seq_one_letter_code
_entity_poly.pdbx_strand_id
1 'polypeptide(L)'
;MKMEKNILPFIELEDIASFNYPVYAHMKEKDGITIYETLEEHTNRCKYYFKRIFYQKELDCVVRRFSEALEFKNKKAVYRWMIKLLWQMIIFHDIGKCNPNFQRKKMKNNDDSIPESLKGLSGIEHSFLSSILYLDYFFDLLEKEEAFEKKREEENDGHNLGTCLYYIQAS
;
A
#
# COMPACT_ATOMS: atom_id res chain seq x y z
N MET A 1 17.01 -24.10 -5.03
CA MET A 1 16.63 -23.03 -5.97
C MET A 1 16.94 -21.72 -5.28
N LYS A 2 17.98 -20.97 -5.69
CA LYS A 2 18.31 -19.69 -5.09
C LYS A 2 17.16 -18.73 -5.41
N MET A 3 16.43 -18.31 -4.39
CA MET A 3 15.42 -17.25 -4.52
C MET A 3 16.13 -16.00 -5.05
N GLU A 4 15.67 -15.49 -6.18
CA GLU A 4 16.05 -14.17 -6.63
C GLU A 4 15.72 -13.16 -5.55
N LYS A 5 16.73 -12.58 -4.94
CA LYS A 5 16.63 -11.57 -3.87
C LYS A 5 16.03 -10.23 -4.37
N ASN A 6 15.57 -10.17 -5.60
CA ASN A 6 14.93 -9.00 -6.21
C ASN A 6 13.41 -9.09 -6.13
N ILE A 7 12.89 -9.32 -4.94
CA ILE A 7 11.48 -9.04 -4.68
C ILE A 7 11.34 -7.52 -4.64
N LEU A 8 10.44 -7.04 -5.47
CA LEU A 8 10.11 -5.66 -5.80
C LEU A 8 10.41 -4.67 -4.66
N PRO A 9 11.06 -3.53 -4.94
CA PRO A 9 11.26 -2.52 -3.94
C PRO A 9 9.91 -2.09 -3.36
N PHE A 10 9.83 -1.95 -2.04
CA PHE A 10 8.73 -1.20 -1.44
C PHE A 10 8.77 0.22 -2.00
N ILE A 11 7.62 0.77 -2.28
CA ILE A 11 7.49 2.20 -2.37
C ILE A 11 7.71 2.72 -0.96
N GLU A 12 8.50 3.74 -0.80
CA GLU A 12 8.69 4.36 0.49
C GLU A 12 7.49 5.29 0.79
N LEU A 13 7.24 5.56 2.06
CA LEU A 13 6.11 6.41 2.45
C LEU A 13 6.26 7.82 1.87
N GLU A 14 7.49 8.31 1.76
CA GLU A 14 7.82 9.61 1.20
C GLU A 14 7.49 9.72 -0.30
N ASP A 15 7.49 8.61 -1.03
CA ASP A 15 7.10 8.56 -2.44
C ASP A 15 5.58 8.75 -2.63
N ILE A 16 4.80 8.49 -1.57
CA ILE A 16 3.33 8.59 -1.59
C ILE A 16 2.88 9.94 -1.05
N ALA A 17 3.48 10.40 0.05
CA ALA A 17 3.07 11.62 0.73
C ALA A 17 4.23 12.26 1.48
N SER A 18 4.33 13.59 1.37
CA SER A 18 5.21 14.40 2.20
C SER A 18 4.37 15.28 3.13
N PHE A 19 4.76 15.37 4.39
CA PHE A 19 4.05 16.13 5.40
C PHE A 19 4.96 17.22 5.98
N ASN A 20 4.39 18.39 6.22
CA ASN A 20 5.10 19.52 6.85
C ASN A 20 5.10 19.43 8.39
N TYR A 21 4.52 18.36 8.94
CA TYR A 21 4.38 18.12 10.36
C TYR A 21 4.58 16.63 10.68
N PRO A 22 4.98 16.28 11.90
CA PRO A 22 5.10 14.88 12.27
C PRO A 22 3.73 14.21 12.29
N VAL A 23 3.57 13.15 11.52
CA VAL A 23 2.35 12.33 11.49
C VAL A 23 2.53 11.17 12.45
N TYR A 24 1.68 11.10 13.48
CA TYR A 24 1.74 10.04 14.49
C TYR A 24 0.77 8.89 14.15
N ALA A 25 1.27 7.67 14.22
CA ALA A 25 0.49 6.45 14.05
C ALA A 25 -0.10 5.97 15.39
N HIS A 26 0.67 6.06 16.46
CA HIS A 26 0.26 5.64 17.79
C HIS A 26 0.75 6.61 18.85
N MET A 27 0.00 6.67 19.96
CA MET A 27 0.43 7.30 21.18
C MET A 27 0.19 6.37 22.37
N LYS A 28 1.07 6.41 23.34
CA LYS A 28 0.95 5.63 24.58
C LYS A 28 1.34 6.53 25.76
N GLU A 29 0.54 6.52 26.80
CA GLU A 29 0.89 7.10 28.10
C GLU A 29 1.62 6.08 28.96
N LYS A 30 2.79 6.45 29.45
CA LYS A 30 3.56 5.65 30.40
C LYS A 30 4.21 6.58 31.42
N ASP A 31 3.97 6.32 32.71
CA ASP A 31 4.53 7.08 33.83
C ASP A 31 4.30 8.61 33.72
N GLY A 32 3.14 9.04 33.21
CA GLY A 32 2.79 10.42 32.99
C GLY A 32 3.45 11.08 31.77
N ILE A 33 4.19 10.31 30.98
CA ILE A 33 4.85 10.77 29.74
C ILE A 33 4.09 10.18 28.54
N THR A 34 3.74 11.05 27.59
CA THR A 34 3.17 10.61 26.31
C THR A 34 4.30 10.26 25.34
N ILE A 35 4.32 9.03 24.87
CA ILE A 35 5.25 8.52 23.87
C ILE A 35 4.50 8.39 22.55
N TYR A 36 5.04 8.95 21.50
CA TYR A 36 4.51 8.88 20.16
C TYR A 36 5.35 7.95 19.27
N GLU A 37 4.68 7.22 18.38
CA GLU A 37 5.27 6.52 17.26
C GLU A 37 4.84 7.23 15.99
N THR A 38 5.77 7.64 15.14
CA THR A 38 5.45 8.26 13.86
C THR A 38 4.86 7.24 12.88
N LEU A 39 4.15 7.72 11.87
CA LEU A 39 3.63 6.86 10.80
C LEU A 39 4.76 6.15 10.04
N GLU A 40 5.86 6.85 9.82
CA GLU A 40 7.06 6.30 9.19
C GLU A 40 7.68 5.16 10.02
N GLU A 41 7.94 5.39 11.31
CA GLU A 41 8.47 4.35 12.23
C GLU A 41 7.56 3.13 12.27
N HIS A 42 6.25 3.36 12.36
CA HIS A 42 5.24 2.30 12.36
C HIS A 42 5.27 1.49 11.06
N THR A 43 5.22 2.18 9.92
CA THR A 43 5.25 1.55 8.59
C THR A 43 6.53 0.74 8.38
N ASN A 44 7.69 1.28 8.77
CA ASN A 44 8.97 0.59 8.67
C ASN A 44 9.01 -0.66 9.56
N ARG A 45 8.42 -0.61 10.75
CA ARG A 45 8.27 -1.77 11.63
C ARG A 45 7.36 -2.82 11.02
N CYS A 46 6.22 -2.43 10.43
CA CYS A 46 5.31 -3.33 9.74
C CYS A 46 5.98 -3.99 8.53
N LYS A 47 6.72 -3.24 7.70
CA LYS A 47 7.53 -3.77 6.60
C LYS A 47 8.52 -4.84 7.08
N TYR A 48 9.22 -4.57 8.18
CA TYR A 48 10.18 -5.51 8.76
C TYR A 48 9.52 -6.83 9.18
N TYR A 49 8.42 -6.76 9.95
CA TYR A 49 7.73 -7.97 10.40
C TYR A 49 7.06 -8.71 9.26
N PHE A 50 6.47 -8.00 8.31
CA PHE A 50 5.88 -8.61 7.12
C PHE A 50 6.92 -9.39 6.32
N LYS A 51 8.11 -8.81 6.05
CA LYS A 51 9.22 -9.53 5.40
C LYS A 51 9.54 -10.83 6.13
N ARG A 52 9.67 -10.78 7.45
CA ARG A 52 9.97 -11.98 8.24
C ARG A 52 8.89 -13.05 8.11
N ILE A 53 7.61 -12.66 8.27
CA ILE A 53 6.48 -13.58 8.13
C ILE A 53 6.44 -14.16 6.73
N PHE A 54 6.59 -13.32 5.71
CA PHE A 54 6.54 -13.71 4.31
C PHE A 54 7.55 -14.83 4.00
N TYR A 55 8.78 -14.66 4.45
CA TYR A 55 9.82 -15.67 4.24
C TYR A 55 9.68 -16.90 5.16
N GLN A 56 9.39 -16.69 6.43
CA GLN A 56 9.29 -17.81 7.40
C GLN A 56 8.08 -18.71 7.12
N LYS A 57 7.00 -18.18 6.57
CA LYS A 57 5.79 -18.91 6.23
C LYS A 57 5.72 -19.30 4.75
N GLU A 58 6.77 -19.05 4.00
CA GLU A 58 6.84 -19.36 2.56
C GLU A 58 5.63 -18.82 1.77
N LEU A 59 5.18 -17.60 2.12
CA LEU A 59 4.00 -16.99 1.49
C LEU A 59 4.19 -16.80 -0.03
N ASP A 60 5.42 -16.71 -0.50
CA ASP A 60 5.74 -16.77 -1.93
C ASP A 60 5.15 -18.00 -2.61
N CYS A 61 5.30 -19.18 -1.98
CA CYS A 61 4.74 -20.43 -2.51
C CYS A 61 3.21 -20.41 -2.52
N VAL A 62 2.59 -19.80 -1.52
CA VAL A 62 1.13 -19.66 -1.45
C VAL A 62 0.63 -18.78 -2.60
N VAL A 63 1.23 -17.60 -2.77
CA VAL A 63 0.86 -16.66 -3.85
C VAL A 63 1.07 -17.30 -5.23
N ARG A 64 2.17 -18.03 -5.42
CA ARG A 64 2.45 -18.75 -6.66
C ARG A 64 1.37 -19.79 -6.97
N ARG A 65 1.04 -20.66 -6.02
CA ARG A 65 -0.03 -21.65 -6.19
C ARG A 65 -1.37 -21.01 -6.50
N PHE A 66 -1.69 -19.93 -5.83
CA PHE A 66 -2.92 -19.18 -6.09
C PHE A 66 -2.92 -18.59 -7.50
N SER A 67 -1.83 -17.95 -7.94
CA SER A 67 -1.72 -17.40 -9.28
C SER A 67 -1.79 -18.49 -10.38
N GLU A 68 -1.31 -19.70 -10.09
CA GLU A 68 -1.41 -20.86 -10.98
C GLU A 68 -2.84 -21.41 -11.09
N ALA A 69 -3.60 -21.34 -10.00
CA ALA A 69 -5.01 -21.80 -9.97
C ALA A 69 -5.97 -20.85 -10.71
N LEU A 70 -5.63 -19.58 -10.86
CA LEU A 70 -6.45 -18.64 -11.61
C LEU A 70 -6.37 -18.92 -13.13
N GLU A 71 -7.48 -18.72 -13.84
CA GLU A 71 -7.58 -19.01 -15.29
C GLU A 71 -7.04 -17.89 -16.19
N PHE A 72 -5.89 -17.31 -15.84
CA PHE A 72 -5.25 -16.29 -16.66
C PHE A 72 -4.16 -16.88 -17.57
N LYS A 73 -4.01 -16.33 -18.78
CA LYS A 73 -2.99 -16.78 -19.73
C LYS A 73 -1.57 -16.52 -19.20
N ASN A 74 -1.33 -15.37 -18.60
CA ASN A 74 0.00 -14.97 -18.10
C ASN A 74 0.10 -15.13 -16.58
N LYS A 75 0.27 -16.36 -16.11
CA LYS A 75 0.43 -16.70 -14.68
C LYS A 75 1.56 -15.92 -14.00
N LYS A 76 2.67 -15.64 -14.70
CA LYS A 76 3.81 -14.90 -14.17
C LYS A 76 3.46 -13.43 -13.91
N ALA A 77 2.66 -12.82 -14.76
CA ALA A 77 2.19 -11.46 -14.54
C ALA A 77 1.25 -11.41 -13.33
N VAL A 78 0.28 -12.32 -13.26
CA VAL A 78 -0.64 -12.43 -12.11
C VAL A 78 0.13 -12.57 -10.80
N TYR A 79 1.09 -13.49 -10.75
CA TYR A 79 1.95 -13.66 -9.57
C TYR A 79 2.65 -12.35 -9.16
N ARG A 80 3.29 -11.66 -10.11
CA ARG A 80 3.97 -10.39 -9.83
C ARG A 80 3.02 -9.32 -9.29
N TRP A 81 1.82 -9.22 -9.87
CA TRP A 81 0.78 -8.32 -9.42
C TRP A 81 0.32 -8.62 -7.99
N MET A 82 0.07 -9.87 -7.69
CA MET A 82 -0.33 -10.28 -6.34
C MET A 82 0.73 -9.95 -5.31
N ILE A 83 2.00 -10.20 -5.61
CA ILE A 83 3.12 -9.82 -4.73
C ILE A 83 3.12 -8.30 -4.53
N LYS A 84 3.00 -7.52 -5.61
CA LYS A 84 3.00 -6.06 -5.55
C LYS A 84 1.85 -5.53 -4.69
N LEU A 85 0.64 -6.08 -4.86
CA LEU A 85 -0.53 -5.75 -4.05
C LEU A 85 -0.28 -6.00 -2.56
N LEU A 86 0.20 -7.19 -2.20
CA LEU A 86 0.48 -7.56 -0.81
C LEU A 86 1.49 -6.63 -0.15
N TRP A 87 2.56 -6.26 -0.88
CA TRP A 87 3.58 -5.37 -0.36
C TRP A 87 3.07 -3.96 -0.16
N GLN A 88 2.31 -3.43 -1.11
CA GLN A 88 1.75 -2.08 -1.01
C GLN A 88 0.69 -1.97 0.07
N MET A 89 -0.13 -3.00 0.28
CA MET A 89 -1.11 -3.04 1.37
C MET A 89 -0.47 -2.72 2.72
N ILE A 90 0.77 -3.18 2.96
CA ILE A 90 1.50 -2.90 4.20
C ILE A 90 1.86 -1.42 4.36
N ILE A 91 2.12 -0.72 3.26
CA ILE A 91 2.43 0.72 3.31
C ILE A 91 1.15 1.53 3.52
N PHE A 92 0.09 1.14 2.85
CA PHE A 92 -1.16 1.89 2.86
C PHE A 92 -2.07 1.61 4.07
N HIS A 93 -1.84 0.54 4.85
CA HIS A 93 -2.79 0.10 5.88
C HIS A 93 -3.17 1.20 6.89
N ASP A 94 -2.25 2.08 7.19
CA ASP A 94 -2.41 3.15 8.19
C ASP A 94 -2.21 4.57 7.63
N ILE A 95 -2.04 4.73 6.31
CA ILE A 95 -1.81 6.04 5.68
C ILE A 95 -2.95 7.03 5.96
N GLY A 96 -4.17 6.55 6.13
CA GLY A 96 -5.32 7.38 6.50
C GLY A 96 -5.19 8.08 7.86
N LYS A 97 -4.22 7.68 8.69
CA LYS A 97 -3.88 8.39 9.94
C LYS A 97 -3.28 9.78 9.69
N CYS A 98 -2.80 10.07 8.47
CA CYS A 98 -2.36 11.41 8.09
C CYS A 98 -3.49 12.45 8.09
N ASN A 99 -4.76 12.04 8.18
CA ASN A 99 -5.90 12.93 8.25
C ASN A 99 -5.74 13.94 9.41
N PRO A 100 -5.82 15.26 9.16
CA PRO A 100 -5.69 16.30 10.19
C PRO A 100 -6.62 16.10 11.38
N ASN A 101 -7.86 15.66 11.14
CA ASN A 101 -8.81 15.36 12.22
C ASN A 101 -8.36 14.20 13.10
N PHE A 102 -7.78 13.15 12.51
CA PHE A 102 -7.21 12.04 13.26
C PHE A 102 -6.02 12.51 14.11
N GLN A 103 -5.11 13.27 13.52
CA GLN A 103 -3.93 13.79 14.23
C GLN A 103 -4.34 14.67 15.41
N ARG A 104 -5.25 15.63 15.22
CA ARG A 104 -5.71 16.52 16.30
C ARG A 104 -6.51 15.79 17.36
N LYS A 105 -7.50 14.98 16.98
CA LYS A 105 -8.47 14.38 17.92
C LYS A 105 -7.97 13.12 18.59
N LYS A 106 -7.30 12.24 17.83
CA LYS A 106 -6.85 10.93 18.34
C LYS A 106 -5.40 10.97 18.84
N MET A 107 -4.52 11.61 18.09
CA MET A 107 -3.12 11.69 18.46
C MET A 107 -2.81 12.89 19.35
N LYS A 108 -3.77 13.79 19.59
CA LYS A 108 -3.56 15.03 20.35
C LYS A 108 -2.36 15.83 19.82
N ASN A 109 -2.14 15.77 18.52
CA ASN A 109 -1.06 16.46 17.85
C ASN A 109 -1.45 17.94 17.71
N ASN A 110 -0.74 18.82 18.42
CA ASN A 110 -1.00 20.26 18.47
C ASN A 110 -0.05 21.05 17.57
N ASP A 111 0.59 20.41 16.59
CA ASP A 111 1.46 21.11 15.64
C ASP A 111 0.65 22.12 14.81
N ASP A 112 1.09 23.37 14.78
CA ASP A 112 0.39 24.47 14.09
C ASP A 112 0.40 24.32 12.56
N SER A 113 1.31 23.51 12.03
CA SER A 113 1.40 23.21 10.59
C SER A 113 0.31 22.23 10.11
N ILE A 114 -0.41 21.59 11.04
CA ILE A 114 -1.51 20.71 10.67
C ILE A 114 -2.65 21.53 10.06
N PRO A 115 -3.10 21.24 8.84
CA PRO A 115 -4.20 21.95 8.20
C PRO A 115 -5.46 21.98 9.06
N GLU A 116 -6.25 23.04 8.94
CA GLU A 116 -7.55 23.08 9.60
C GLU A 116 -8.41 21.89 9.15
N SER A 117 -9.14 21.31 10.10
CA SER A 117 -9.99 20.17 9.83
C SER A 117 -11.10 20.55 8.86
N LEU A 118 -11.33 19.75 7.83
CA LEU A 118 -12.47 19.87 6.96
C LEU A 118 -13.75 19.72 7.79
N LYS A 119 -14.59 20.76 7.79
CA LYS A 119 -15.87 20.73 8.52
C LYS A 119 -16.75 19.61 7.96
N GLY A 120 -17.33 18.84 8.86
CA GLY A 120 -18.30 17.78 8.52
C GLY A 120 -17.72 16.36 8.37
N LEU A 121 -16.40 16.19 8.30
CA LEU A 121 -15.79 14.86 8.34
C LEU A 121 -15.37 14.53 9.78
N SER A 122 -15.88 13.44 10.35
CA SER A 122 -15.43 12.97 11.68
C SER A 122 -13.93 12.67 11.70
N GLY A 123 -13.41 12.20 10.56
CA GLY A 123 -12.00 12.01 10.30
C GLY A 123 -11.31 11.00 11.21
N ILE A 124 -12.10 10.21 11.95
CA ILE A 124 -11.56 9.25 12.92
C ILE A 124 -11.34 7.87 12.27
N GLU A 125 -12.07 7.59 11.20
CA GLU A 125 -12.03 6.30 10.48
C GLU A 125 -10.88 6.28 9.46
N HIS A 126 -9.66 6.15 9.98
CA HIS A 126 -8.46 6.14 9.15
C HIS A 126 -8.38 4.93 8.21
N SER A 127 -8.93 3.78 8.60
CA SER A 127 -8.90 2.56 7.79
C SER A 127 -9.67 2.70 6.48
N PHE A 128 -10.81 3.36 6.50
CA PHE A 128 -11.58 3.65 5.29
C PHE A 128 -10.80 4.57 4.33
N LEU A 129 -10.22 5.65 4.87
CA LEU A 129 -9.39 6.54 4.06
C LEU A 129 -8.15 5.81 3.52
N SER A 130 -7.50 4.97 4.32
CA SER A 130 -6.39 4.12 3.88
C SER A 130 -6.80 3.24 2.70
N SER A 131 -7.98 2.62 2.76
CA SER A 131 -8.49 1.76 1.69
C SER A 131 -8.75 2.53 0.40
N ILE A 132 -9.35 3.74 0.50
CA ILE A 132 -9.58 4.59 -0.68
C ILE A 132 -8.25 4.99 -1.32
N LEU A 133 -7.29 5.48 -0.53
CA LEU A 133 -5.98 5.89 -1.04
C LEU A 133 -5.22 4.72 -1.66
N TYR A 134 -5.34 3.52 -1.08
CA TYR A 134 -4.75 2.32 -1.64
C TYR A 134 -5.37 1.95 -3.00
N LEU A 135 -6.71 2.00 -3.12
CA LEU A 135 -7.40 1.70 -4.36
C LEU A 135 -7.08 2.73 -5.45
N ASP A 136 -7.10 4.02 -5.11
CA ASP A 136 -6.75 5.10 -6.02
C ASP A 136 -5.34 4.93 -6.60
N TYR A 137 -4.36 4.73 -5.72
CA TYR A 137 -2.99 4.44 -6.11
C TYR A 137 -2.89 3.19 -6.99
N PHE A 138 -3.65 2.16 -6.65
CA PHE A 138 -3.63 0.90 -7.38
C PHE A 138 -4.20 1.06 -8.80
N PHE A 139 -5.33 1.78 -8.96
CA PHE A 139 -5.91 2.04 -10.27
C PHE A 139 -5.00 2.91 -11.14
N ASP A 140 -4.40 3.97 -10.60
CA ASP A 140 -3.42 4.79 -11.30
C ASP A 140 -2.21 3.96 -11.81
N LEU A 141 -1.77 3.01 -10.99
CA LEU A 141 -0.71 2.09 -11.36
C LEU A 141 -1.10 1.14 -12.50
N LEU A 142 -2.35 0.65 -12.49
CA LEU A 142 -2.89 -0.19 -13.54
C LEU A 142 -2.98 0.54 -14.87
N GLU A 143 -3.51 1.76 -14.87
CA GLU A 143 -3.61 2.60 -16.07
C GLU A 143 -2.23 2.87 -16.70
N LYS A 144 -1.23 3.12 -15.86
CA LYS A 144 0.16 3.32 -16.33
C LYS A 144 0.76 2.05 -16.96
N GLU A 145 0.47 0.88 -16.40
CA GLU A 145 0.95 -0.38 -16.98
C GLU A 145 0.21 -0.74 -18.27
N GLU A 146 -1.10 -0.52 -18.35
CA GLU A 146 -1.86 -0.69 -19.59
C GLU A 146 -1.35 0.22 -20.70
N ALA A 147 -1.07 1.48 -20.39
CA ALA A 147 -0.53 2.43 -21.36
C ALA A 147 0.87 2.00 -21.85
N PHE A 148 1.69 1.42 -20.95
CA PHE A 148 3.00 0.89 -21.29
C PHE A 148 2.91 -0.36 -22.16
N GLU A 149 1.96 -1.26 -21.88
CA GLU A 149 1.76 -2.47 -22.68
C GLU A 149 1.17 -2.16 -24.06
N LYS A 150 0.23 -1.22 -24.17
CA LYS A 150 -0.27 -0.75 -25.47
C LYS A 150 0.85 -0.23 -26.35
N LYS A 151 1.76 0.57 -25.82
CA LYS A 151 2.94 1.04 -26.58
C LYS A 151 3.84 -0.12 -27.01
N ARG A 152 3.96 -1.15 -26.19
CA ARG A 152 4.78 -2.33 -26.49
C ARG A 152 4.12 -3.29 -27.48
N GLU A 153 2.77 -3.31 -27.53
CA GLU A 153 1.98 -4.07 -28.52
C GLU A 153 1.99 -3.37 -29.87
N GLU A 154 1.96 -2.04 -29.91
CA GLU A 154 2.15 -1.26 -31.13
C GLU A 154 3.53 -1.44 -31.74
N GLU A 155 4.53 -1.79 -30.91
CA GLU A 155 5.92 -2.10 -31.34
C GLU A 155 6.13 -3.61 -31.66
N ASN A 156 5.32 -4.53 -31.11
CA ASN A 156 5.42 -5.98 -31.28
C ASN A 156 4.02 -6.60 -31.32
N ASP A 157 3.59 -7.08 -32.48
CA ASP A 157 2.32 -7.80 -32.68
C ASP A 157 2.08 -8.89 -31.63
N GLY A 158 1.10 -8.68 -30.76
CA GLY A 158 0.30 -9.71 -30.05
C GLY A 158 0.68 -10.08 -28.62
N HIS A 159 -0.16 -9.78 -27.73
CA HIS A 159 -0.86 -10.50 -26.63
C HIS A 159 -1.14 -9.64 -25.41
N ASN A 160 -2.41 -9.50 -25.11
CA ASN A 160 -3.07 -8.46 -24.33
C ASN A 160 -3.11 -8.79 -22.81
N LEU A 161 -2.56 -7.92 -21.93
CA LEU A 161 -2.70 -7.95 -20.47
C LEU A 161 -3.94 -7.18 -19.97
N GLY A 162 -4.47 -6.25 -20.78
CA GLY A 162 -5.63 -5.42 -20.46
C GLY A 162 -6.89 -6.24 -20.12
N THR A 163 -6.97 -7.46 -20.63
CA THR A 163 -8.10 -8.38 -20.34
C THR A 163 -8.10 -8.89 -18.89
N CYS A 164 -6.95 -8.96 -18.22
CA CYS A 164 -6.86 -9.40 -16.82
C CYS A 164 -7.53 -8.41 -15.84
N LEU A 165 -7.47 -7.13 -16.16
CA LEU A 165 -7.95 -6.04 -15.31
C LEU A 165 -9.46 -5.84 -15.41
N TYR A 166 -10.01 -6.10 -16.58
CA TYR A 166 -11.46 -6.04 -16.82
C TYR A 166 -12.24 -7.05 -15.95
N TYR A 167 -11.64 -8.22 -15.67
CA TYR A 167 -12.27 -9.25 -14.84
C TYR A 167 -12.18 -8.98 -13.33
N ILE A 168 -11.21 -8.21 -12.87
CA ILE A 168 -11.13 -7.77 -11.45
C ILE A 168 -12.18 -6.68 -11.16
N GLN A 169 -12.54 -5.87 -12.15
CA GLN A 169 -13.59 -4.84 -12.03
C GLN A 169 -15.02 -5.41 -12.14
N ALA A 170 -15.20 -6.59 -12.74
CA ALA A 170 -16.52 -7.17 -13.05
C ALA A 170 -16.96 -8.24 -12.05
N SER A 171 -16.14 -8.60 -11.06
CA SER A 171 -16.45 -9.56 -9.99
C SER A 171 -16.62 -8.87 -8.64
#